data_b1a36e525ad8dd2c098a8c5e9fc36ef5
#
_entry.id   b1a36e525ad8dd2c098a8c5e9fc36ef5
#
_cell.length_a   1.000
_cell.length_b   1.000
_cell.length_c   1.000
_cell.angle_alpha   90.00
_cell.angle_beta   90.00
_cell.angle_gamma   90.00
#
_symmetry.space_group_name_H-M   'P 1'
#
loop_
_entity.id
_entity.type
_entity.pdbx_description
1 polymer ?
#
loop_
_entity_poly.entity_id
_entity_poly.type
_entity_poly.pdbx_seq_one_letter_code
_entity_poly.pdbx_strand_id
1 'polypeptide(L)'
;MRKLLNLLARNRERAPAAIKAEGNVIYVYDVIVASDEDAAWFGGCSAETFVKTLRGMTGPVAVRINSPGGDVFGGRAMASAMREYSDKITAHVDGFAASAASLIAVSADDCQMAPGSFMMIHKAWTIALGNADDFLATASLLEKIDGSLVDTYRAKAGDGQDWSALLSAETWLSAQEAVDIGLADAVSEQAVKNAVAWDLSAYEAPPAMGEPAEVADLAAGVSATIEATYDAANAAEEQQRRARISALRLRSIAA
;
A
#
# COMPACT_ATOMS: atom_id res chain seq x y z
N MET A 1 -14.00 -6.43 0.17
CA MET A 1 -13.81 -6.17 1.62
C MET A 1 -12.87 -7.18 2.26
N ARG A 2 -13.15 -8.51 2.24
CA ARG A 2 -12.30 -9.54 2.87
C ARG A 2 -10.83 -9.52 2.42
N LYS A 3 -10.54 -9.33 1.12
CA LYS A 3 -9.17 -9.40 0.58
C LYS A 3 -8.23 -8.31 1.15
N LEU A 4 -8.65 -7.03 1.19
CA LEU A 4 -7.84 -5.95 1.74
C LEU A 4 -7.64 -6.06 3.25
N LEU A 5 -8.72 -6.32 4.01
CA LEU A 5 -8.64 -6.50 5.44
C LEU A 5 -7.77 -7.70 5.82
N ASN A 6 -7.82 -8.78 5.04
CA ASN A 6 -6.93 -9.93 5.20
C ASN A 6 -5.48 -9.57 4.88
N LEU A 7 -5.23 -8.76 3.82
CA LEU A 7 -3.90 -8.27 3.50
C LEU A 7 -3.30 -7.48 4.68
N LEU A 8 -4.05 -6.52 5.21
CA LEU A 8 -3.64 -5.71 6.35
C LEU A 8 -3.42 -6.55 7.61
N ALA A 9 -4.36 -7.47 7.93
CA ALA A 9 -4.27 -8.31 9.12
C ALA A 9 -3.10 -9.29 9.08
N ARG A 10 -2.90 -9.99 7.94
CA ARG A 10 -1.82 -10.98 7.79
C ARG A 10 -0.44 -10.34 7.71
N ASN A 11 -0.33 -9.17 7.09
CA ASN A 11 0.94 -8.47 7.00
C ASN A 11 1.32 -7.85 8.36
N ARG A 12 0.35 -7.43 9.18
CA ARG A 12 0.59 -6.92 10.54
C ARG A 12 1.30 -7.92 11.46
N GLU A 13 1.02 -9.21 11.33
CA GLU A 13 1.63 -10.26 12.17
C GLU A 13 3.09 -10.57 11.76
N ARG A 14 3.50 -10.19 10.53
CA ARG A 14 4.78 -10.58 9.92
C ARG A 14 5.91 -9.58 10.09
N ALA A 15 5.60 -8.31 10.31
CA ALA A 15 6.63 -7.29 10.49
C ALA A 15 6.19 -6.25 11.53
N PRO A 16 7.02 -5.90 12.50
CA PRO A 16 6.86 -4.67 13.25
C PRO A 16 7.13 -3.52 12.28
N ALA A 17 6.05 -3.00 11.73
CA ALA A 17 6.05 -2.02 10.69
C ALA A 17 6.36 -0.64 11.26
N ALA A 18 7.60 -0.28 11.26
CA ALA A 18 8.02 1.10 11.37
C ALA A 18 8.93 1.40 10.19
N ILE A 19 8.83 2.59 9.63
CA ILE A 19 9.89 3.12 8.77
C ILE A 19 11.19 2.98 9.55
N LYS A 20 12.08 2.14 9.05
CA LYS A 20 13.40 1.95 9.64
C LYS A 20 14.37 2.79 8.84
N ALA A 21 15.17 3.60 9.52
CA ALA A 21 16.26 4.33 8.92
C ALA A 21 17.58 3.91 9.55
N GLU A 22 18.56 3.55 8.73
CA GLU A 22 19.91 3.19 9.15
C GLU A 22 20.94 3.99 8.33
N GLY A 23 21.58 4.97 8.96
CA GLY A 23 22.42 5.92 8.24
C GLY A 23 21.57 6.66 7.19
N ASN A 24 22.01 6.66 5.93
CA ASN A 24 21.28 7.26 4.80
C ASN A 24 20.42 6.25 4.04
N VAL A 25 19.89 5.22 4.70
CA VAL A 25 18.99 4.22 4.10
C VAL A 25 17.64 4.26 4.80
N ILE A 26 16.57 4.37 4.03
CA ILE A 26 15.19 4.25 4.51
C ILE A 26 14.60 2.95 3.96
N TYR A 27 13.95 2.17 4.82
CA TYR A 27 13.28 0.92 4.44
C TYR A 27 11.76 1.12 4.41
N VAL A 28 11.14 0.80 3.26
CA VAL A 28 9.69 0.74 3.05
C VAL A 28 9.33 -0.73 2.84
N TYR A 29 9.24 -1.47 3.95
CA TYR A 29 9.11 -2.93 3.96
C TYR A 29 7.77 -3.39 4.54
N ASP A 30 6.72 -2.64 4.29
CA ASP A 30 5.36 -2.99 4.69
C ASP A 30 4.31 -2.24 3.86
N VAL A 31 3.03 -2.44 4.20
CA VAL A 31 1.91 -1.68 3.63
C VAL A 31 2.10 -0.19 3.90
N ILE A 32 1.83 0.63 2.90
CA ILE A 32 1.86 2.09 3.03
C ILE A 32 0.56 2.57 3.67
N VAL A 33 0.68 3.37 4.73
CA VAL A 33 -0.43 4.04 5.39
C VAL A 33 -0.20 5.56 5.43
N ALA A 34 -1.30 6.33 5.53
CA ALA A 34 -1.21 7.78 5.41
C ALA A 34 -0.54 8.43 6.62
N SER A 35 -0.85 7.98 7.84
CA SER A 35 -0.48 8.65 9.09
C SER A 35 0.21 7.73 10.09
N ASP A 36 0.83 8.34 11.12
CA ASP A 36 1.41 7.61 12.25
C ASP A 36 0.31 6.96 13.12
N GLU A 37 -0.89 7.54 13.15
CA GLU A 37 -2.06 6.97 13.82
C GLU A 37 -2.53 5.69 13.11
N ASP A 38 -2.63 5.70 11.78
CA ASP A 38 -2.96 4.51 11.00
C ASP A 38 -1.92 3.40 11.21
N ALA A 39 -0.63 3.76 11.24
CA ALA A 39 0.44 2.81 11.51
C ALA A 39 0.35 2.19 12.92
N ALA A 40 -0.07 2.97 13.92
CA ALA A 40 -0.27 2.47 15.28
C ALA A 40 -1.45 1.47 15.36
N TRP A 41 -2.51 1.68 14.56
CA TRP A 41 -3.70 0.83 14.55
C TRP A 41 -3.55 -0.42 13.67
N PHE A 42 -2.99 -0.26 12.47
CA PHE A 42 -2.99 -1.28 11.42
C PHE A 42 -1.60 -1.85 11.11
N GLY A 43 -0.54 -1.27 11.67
CA GLY A 43 0.82 -1.48 11.19
C GLY A 43 1.05 -0.70 9.89
N GLY A 44 2.21 -0.93 9.27
CA GLY A 44 2.53 -0.32 8.00
C GLY A 44 3.57 0.79 8.07
N CYS A 45 4.05 1.21 6.91
CA CYS A 45 4.98 2.33 6.73
C CYS A 45 4.19 3.64 6.65
N SER A 46 4.27 4.46 7.69
CA SER A 46 3.62 5.77 7.72
C SER A 46 4.28 6.75 6.75
N ALA A 47 3.47 7.39 5.91
CA ALA A 47 3.93 8.45 5.02
C ALA A 47 4.44 9.68 5.82
N GLU A 48 3.81 10.00 6.94
CA GLU A 48 4.25 11.10 7.82
C GLU A 48 5.65 10.84 8.36
N THR A 49 5.90 9.63 8.93
CA THR A 49 7.22 9.24 9.45
C THR A 49 8.25 9.20 8.32
N PHE A 50 7.92 8.69 7.13
CA PHE A 50 8.83 8.69 5.97
C PHE A 50 9.27 10.11 5.62
N VAL A 51 8.31 11.02 5.40
CA VAL A 51 8.57 12.42 5.02
C VAL A 51 9.42 13.12 6.08
N LYS A 52 9.09 12.94 7.36
CA LYS A 52 9.83 13.51 8.48
C LYS A 52 11.26 12.98 8.53
N THR A 53 11.45 11.68 8.34
CA THR A 53 12.75 11.02 8.34
C THR A 53 13.61 11.53 7.18
N LEU A 54 13.06 11.54 5.95
CA LEU A 54 13.78 12.00 4.77
C LEU A 54 14.20 13.47 4.90
N ARG A 55 13.33 14.34 5.40
CA ARG A 55 13.65 15.76 5.63
C ARG A 55 14.72 16.01 6.69
N GLY A 56 14.97 15.04 7.56
CA GLY A 56 16.05 15.07 8.55
C GLY A 56 17.40 14.58 8.02
N MET A 57 17.44 14.02 6.82
CA MET A 57 18.65 13.47 6.20
C MET A 57 19.42 14.52 5.39
N THR A 58 20.68 14.24 5.12
CA THR A 58 21.56 15.05 4.26
C THR A 58 22.43 14.13 3.41
N GLY A 59 22.78 14.58 2.19
CA GLY A 59 23.56 13.79 1.24
C GLY A 59 22.72 12.70 0.54
N PRO A 60 23.31 11.87 -0.29
CA PRO A 60 22.59 10.84 -1.05
C PRO A 60 21.89 9.84 -0.15
N VAL A 61 20.64 9.49 -0.49
CA VAL A 61 19.77 8.57 0.28
C VAL A 61 19.42 7.35 -0.58
N ALA A 62 19.45 6.18 0.04
CA ALA A 62 18.90 4.95 -0.53
C ALA A 62 17.52 4.66 0.08
N VAL A 63 16.51 4.42 -0.77
CA VAL A 63 15.18 3.96 -0.34
C VAL A 63 15.01 2.52 -0.78
N ARG A 64 15.00 1.61 0.18
CA ARG A 64 14.81 0.17 -0.07
C ARG A 64 13.35 -0.18 0.04
N ILE A 65 12.83 -0.88 -0.96
CA ILE A 65 11.40 -1.14 -1.13
C ILE A 65 11.13 -2.64 -1.20
N ASN A 66 10.26 -3.12 -0.33
CA ASN A 66 9.61 -4.43 -0.41
C ASN A 66 8.21 -4.29 0.17
N SER A 67 7.29 -3.75 -0.64
CA SER A 67 5.97 -3.32 -0.18
C SER A 67 4.87 -3.76 -1.15
N PRO A 68 3.75 -4.27 -0.64
CA PRO A 68 2.57 -4.57 -1.44
C PRO A 68 1.78 -3.31 -1.84
N GLY A 69 2.25 -2.11 -1.48
CA GLY A 69 1.52 -0.87 -1.68
C GLY A 69 0.65 -0.49 -0.48
N GLY A 70 -0.48 0.16 -0.72
CA GLY A 70 -1.40 0.61 0.32
C GLY A 70 -2.07 1.93 -0.03
N ASP A 71 -2.05 2.91 0.88
CA ASP A 71 -2.68 4.21 0.68
C ASP A 71 -2.01 4.99 -0.45
N VAL A 72 -2.81 5.34 -1.48
CA VAL A 72 -2.30 6.02 -2.67
C VAL A 72 -1.85 7.45 -2.37
N PHE A 73 -2.52 8.14 -1.45
CA PHE A 73 -2.15 9.52 -1.09
C PHE A 73 -0.91 9.54 -0.20
N GLY A 74 -0.76 8.56 0.69
CA GLY A 74 0.47 8.32 1.43
C GLY A 74 1.65 8.04 0.50
N GLY A 75 1.49 7.14 -0.47
CA GLY A 75 2.51 6.88 -1.51
C GLY A 75 2.89 8.12 -2.29
N ARG A 76 1.91 8.97 -2.64
CA ARG A 76 2.16 10.26 -3.32
C ARG A 76 2.89 11.27 -2.44
N ALA A 77 2.56 11.35 -1.16
CA ALA A 77 3.25 12.24 -0.23
C ALA A 77 4.73 11.83 -0.09
N MET A 78 5.00 10.53 0.02
CA MET A 78 6.36 9.99 0.05
C MET A 78 7.10 10.30 -1.27
N ALA A 79 6.48 10.02 -2.41
CA ALA A 79 7.03 10.31 -3.74
C ALA A 79 7.30 11.81 -3.95
N SER A 80 6.42 12.69 -3.46
CA SER A 80 6.62 14.14 -3.53
C SER A 80 7.81 14.59 -2.71
N ALA A 81 7.93 14.08 -1.47
CA ALA A 81 9.07 14.40 -0.61
C ALA A 81 10.41 13.95 -1.22
N MET A 82 10.41 12.81 -1.93
CA MET A 82 11.60 12.33 -2.65
C MET A 82 11.99 13.28 -3.79
N ARG A 83 11.04 13.76 -4.58
CA ARG A 83 11.29 14.72 -5.67
C ARG A 83 11.73 16.10 -5.18
N GLU A 84 11.35 16.49 -3.96
CA GLU A 84 11.75 17.74 -3.33
C GLU A 84 13.11 17.66 -2.63
N TYR A 85 13.65 16.46 -2.47
CA TYR A 85 14.91 16.26 -1.75
C TYR A 85 16.09 16.82 -2.57
N SER A 86 17.04 17.49 -1.89
CA SER A 86 18.09 18.26 -2.56
C SER A 86 19.22 17.41 -3.13
N ASP A 87 19.40 16.21 -2.59
CA ASP A 87 20.48 15.29 -3.02
C ASP A 87 19.88 14.07 -3.74
N LYS A 88 20.77 13.25 -4.33
CA LYS A 88 20.35 12.07 -5.08
C LYS A 88 19.64 11.04 -4.22
N ILE A 89 18.49 10.54 -4.69
CA ILE A 89 17.80 9.39 -4.15
C ILE A 89 17.91 8.21 -5.10
N THR A 90 18.37 7.06 -4.58
CA THR A 90 18.33 5.78 -5.30
C THR A 90 17.28 4.87 -4.64
N ALA A 91 16.27 4.46 -5.40
CA ALA A 91 15.33 3.42 -4.97
C ALA A 91 15.90 2.04 -5.31
N HIS A 92 15.81 1.11 -4.37
CA HIS A 92 16.15 -0.30 -4.57
C HIS A 92 14.91 -1.16 -4.30
N VAL A 93 14.37 -1.80 -5.34
CA VAL A 93 13.28 -2.75 -5.20
C VAL A 93 13.86 -4.11 -4.86
N ASP A 94 13.69 -4.53 -3.61
CA ASP A 94 14.30 -5.76 -3.09
C ASP A 94 13.43 -7.00 -3.27
N GLY A 95 12.13 -6.83 -3.34
CA GLY A 95 11.16 -7.90 -3.59
C GLY A 95 10.00 -7.38 -4.42
N PHE A 96 9.18 -6.52 -3.83
CA PHE A 96 8.04 -5.92 -4.52
C PHE A 96 8.02 -4.41 -4.39
N ALA A 97 7.68 -3.75 -5.49
CA ALA A 97 7.17 -2.39 -5.51
C ALA A 97 5.78 -2.41 -6.15
N ALA A 98 4.76 -2.84 -5.39
CA ALA A 98 3.42 -3.01 -5.94
C ALA A 98 2.52 -1.81 -5.63
N SER A 99 1.62 -1.46 -6.56
CA SER A 99 0.59 -0.43 -6.36
C SER A 99 1.20 0.92 -5.90
N ALA A 100 0.78 1.48 -4.76
CA ALA A 100 1.31 2.73 -4.23
C ALA A 100 2.83 2.72 -4.02
N ALA A 101 3.46 1.55 -3.78
CA ALA A 101 4.92 1.44 -3.64
C ALA A 101 5.66 1.65 -4.99
N SER A 102 5.02 1.36 -6.12
CA SER A 102 5.61 1.66 -7.43
C SER A 102 5.76 3.17 -7.66
N LEU A 103 4.87 4.00 -7.09
CA LEU A 103 4.98 5.47 -7.15
C LEU A 103 6.24 5.97 -6.47
N ILE A 104 6.61 5.33 -5.35
CA ILE A 104 7.85 5.65 -4.62
C ILE A 104 9.05 5.26 -5.48
N ALA A 105 9.06 4.03 -6.02
CA ALA A 105 10.15 3.53 -6.84
C ALA A 105 10.43 4.41 -8.06
N VAL A 106 9.39 4.75 -8.84
CA VAL A 106 9.54 5.57 -10.07
C VAL A 106 9.80 7.05 -9.81
N SER A 107 9.66 7.51 -8.55
CA SER A 107 9.92 8.90 -8.17
C SER A 107 11.36 9.16 -7.73
N ALA A 108 12.19 8.13 -7.62
CA ALA A 108 13.61 8.26 -7.36
C ALA A 108 14.38 8.75 -8.60
N ASP A 109 15.55 9.36 -8.37
CA ASP A 109 16.46 9.75 -9.46
C ASP A 109 17.03 8.53 -10.19
N ASP A 110 17.15 7.40 -9.46
CA ASP A 110 17.66 6.13 -9.97
C ASP A 110 16.87 4.99 -9.32
N CYS A 111 16.21 4.16 -10.12
CA CYS A 111 15.42 3.01 -9.66
C CYS A 111 16.10 1.73 -10.09
N GLN A 112 16.61 0.98 -9.12
CA GLN A 112 17.27 -0.30 -9.31
C GLN A 112 16.39 -1.44 -8.79
N MET A 113 16.25 -2.49 -9.56
CA MET A 113 15.46 -3.67 -9.17
C MET A 113 16.37 -4.87 -8.96
N ALA A 114 16.21 -5.57 -7.84
CA ALA A 114 16.95 -6.80 -7.59
C ALA A 114 16.52 -7.92 -8.57
N PRO A 115 17.41 -8.84 -8.94
CA PRO A 115 17.01 -10.02 -9.70
C PRO A 115 15.91 -10.80 -8.98
N GLY A 116 14.81 -11.10 -9.70
CA GLY A 116 13.63 -11.78 -9.13
C GLY A 116 12.66 -10.87 -8.38
N SER A 117 12.90 -9.57 -8.30
CA SER A 117 11.92 -8.61 -7.80
C SER A 117 10.88 -8.25 -8.87
N PHE A 118 9.74 -7.74 -8.41
CA PHE A 118 8.63 -7.34 -9.28
C PHE A 118 8.16 -5.92 -8.98
N MET A 119 7.75 -5.21 -10.02
CA MET A 119 6.96 -3.99 -9.92
C MET A 119 5.54 -4.29 -10.40
N MET A 120 4.51 -3.75 -9.72
CA MET A 120 3.14 -3.92 -10.17
C MET A 120 2.42 -2.58 -10.22
N ILE A 121 1.73 -2.36 -11.32
CA ILE A 121 0.91 -1.18 -11.55
C ILE A 121 -0.53 -1.60 -11.86
N HIS A 122 -1.47 -0.92 -11.26
CA HIS A 122 -2.90 -1.14 -11.49
C HIS A 122 -3.73 0.12 -11.22
N LYS A 123 -4.99 0.10 -11.61
CA LYS A 123 -5.95 1.16 -11.27
C LYS A 123 -6.17 1.26 -9.77
N ALA A 124 -6.41 2.48 -9.30
CA ALA A 124 -6.80 2.71 -7.93
C ALA A 124 -8.13 2.01 -7.61
N TRP A 125 -8.25 1.49 -6.41
CA TRP A 125 -9.47 0.89 -5.92
C TRP A 125 -9.73 1.28 -4.47
N THR A 126 -10.98 1.24 -4.06
CA THR A 126 -11.38 1.56 -2.70
C THR A 126 -12.59 0.73 -2.28
N ILE A 127 -12.90 0.81 -0.99
CA ILE A 127 -14.15 0.30 -0.43
C ILE A 127 -15.03 1.50 -0.17
N ALA A 128 -16.25 1.49 -0.71
CA ALA A 128 -17.24 2.53 -0.51
C ALA A 128 -18.54 1.96 0.03
N LEU A 129 -19.22 2.73 0.86
CA LEU A 129 -20.56 2.48 1.37
C LEU A 129 -21.39 3.73 1.11
N GLY A 130 -22.60 3.56 0.59
CA GLY A 130 -23.46 4.69 0.32
C GLY A 130 -24.60 4.37 -0.65
N ASN A 131 -25.27 5.41 -1.15
CA ASN A 131 -26.29 5.35 -2.17
C ASN A 131 -25.69 5.45 -3.58
N ALA A 132 -26.52 5.47 -4.63
CA ALA A 132 -26.06 5.53 -6.01
C ALA A 132 -25.18 6.77 -6.32
N ASP A 133 -25.54 7.92 -5.77
CA ASP A 133 -24.78 9.16 -5.99
C ASP A 133 -23.40 9.09 -5.32
N ASP A 134 -23.29 8.49 -4.14
CA ASP A 134 -22.02 8.26 -3.44
C ASP A 134 -21.10 7.33 -4.25
N PHE A 135 -21.66 6.27 -4.88
CA PHE A 135 -20.87 5.40 -5.75
C PHE A 135 -20.42 6.10 -7.03
N LEU A 136 -21.26 6.93 -7.64
CA LEU A 136 -20.88 7.72 -8.81
C LEU A 136 -19.78 8.74 -8.48
N ALA A 137 -19.89 9.41 -7.33
CA ALA A 137 -18.85 10.33 -6.85
C ALA A 137 -17.52 9.59 -6.59
N THR A 138 -17.59 8.40 -5.97
CA THR A 138 -16.41 7.56 -5.71
C THR A 138 -15.76 7.12 -7.03
N ALA A 139 -16.55 6.65 -7.99
CA ALA A 139 -16.06 6.25 -9.31
C ALA A 139 -15.34 7.41 -10.01
N SER A 140 -15.94 8.60 -10.00
CA SER A 140 -15.34 9.80 -10.59
C SER A 140 -14.03 10.22 -9.92
N LEU A 141 -13.90 10.02 -8.60
CA LEU A 141 -12.64 10.24 -7.88
C LEU A 141 -11.58 9.23 -8.30
N LEU A 142 -11.92 7.94 -8.39
CA LEU A 142 -11.00 6.89 -8.82
C LEU A 142 -10.49 7.13 -10.24
N GLU A 143 -11.35 7.57 -11.18
CA GLU A 143 -10.94 7.95 -12.54
C GLU A 143 -9.92 9.07 -12.55
N LYS A 144 -10.07 10.09 -11.68
CA LYS A 144 -9.08 11.17 -11.55
C LYS A 144 -7.75 10.67 -10.98
N ILE A 145 -7.81 9.75 -10.02
CA ILE A 145 -6.60 9.12 -9.47
C ILE A 145 -5.90 8.33 -10.56
N ASP A 146 -6.64 7.51 -11.34
CA ASP A 146 -6.09 6.71 -12.44
C ASP A 146 -5.42 7.58 -13.51
N GLY A 147 -6.05 8.69 -13.92
CA GLY A 147 -5.43 9.65 -14.82
C GLY A 147 -4.11 10.19 -14.30
N SER A 148 -4.07 10.51 -13.02
CA SER A 148 -2.85 10.99 -12.34
C SER A 148 -1.78 9.90 -12.16
N LEU A 149 -2.16 8.61 -12.07
CA LEU A 149 -1.21 7.48 -12.11
C LEU A 149 -0.58 7.35 -13.50
N VAL A 150 -1.39 7.42 -14.55
CA VAL A 150 -0.92 7.45 -15.96
C VAL A 150 0.13 8.54 -16.15
N ASP A 151 -0.15 9.77 -15.68
CA ASP A 151 0.78 10.89 -15.79
C ASP A 151 2.09 10.64 -15.03
N THR A 152 2.04 9.98 -13.88
CA THR A 152 3.23 9.64 -13.09
C THR A 152 4.14 8.66 -13.84
N TYR A 153 3.59 7.57 -14.38
CA TYR A 153 4.38 6.58 -15.11
C TYR A 153 4.88 7.12 -16.46
N ARG A 154 4.06 7.91 -17.15
CA ARG A 154 4.46 8.63 -18.38
C ARG A 154 5.61 9.60 -18.12
N ALA A 155 5.59 10.31 -17.01
CA ALA A 155 6.66 11.24 -16.65
C ALA A 155 8.00 10.53 -16.41
N LYS A 156 7.99 9.28 -15.87
CA LYS A 156 9.19 8.46 -15.67
C LYS A 156 9.69 7.83 -16.98
N ALA A 157 8.78 7.23 -17.76
CA ALA A 157 9.13 6.30 -18.84
C ALA A 157 8.73 6.79 -20.24
N GLY A 158 8.09 7.97 -20.37
CA GLY A 158 7.65 8.54 -21.66
C GLY A 158 6.34 7.96 -22.19
N ASP A 159 6.05 8.27 -23.46
CA ASP A 159 4.79 7.92 -24.14
C ASP A 159 4.86 6.58 -24.91
N GLY A 160 5.90 5.78 -24.69
CA GLY A 160 6.12 4.53 -25.42
C GLY A 160 5.14 3.40 -25.12
N GLN A 161 4.28 3.56 -24.08
CA GLN A 161 3.34 2.56 -23.61
C GLN A 161 1.91 3.11 -23.51
N ASP A 162 0.91 2.24 -23.65
CA ASP A 162 -0.46 2.53 -23.24
C ASP A 162 -0.61 2.30 -21.72
N TRP A 163 -0.23 3.33 -20.95
CA TRP A 163 -0.27 3.28 -19.48
C TRP A 163 -1.67 3.00 -18.94
N SER A 164 -2.72 3.46 -19.63
CA SER A 164 -4.10 3.19 -19.21
C SER A 164 -4.47 1.72 -19.37
N ALA A 165 -4.02 1.08 -20.45
CA ALA A 165 -4.21 -0.36 -20.67
C ALA A 165 -3.43 -1.18 -19.63
N LEU A 166 -2.16 -0.83 -19.37
CA LEU A 166 -1.33 -1.52 -18.38
C LEU A 166 -1.92 -1.44 -16.97
N LEU A 167 -2.41 -0.26 -16.56
CA LEU A 167 -3.11 -0.10 -15.27
C LEU A 167 -4.39 -0.94 -15.21
N SER A 168 -5.16 -0.97 -16.28
CA SER A 168 -6.42 -1.73 -16.34
C SER A 168 -6.21 -3.25 -16.28
N ALA A 169 -5.05 -3.71 -16.74
CA ALA A 169 -4.68 -5.13 -16.78
C ALA A 169 -4.06 -5.65 -15.48
N GLU A 170 -3.84 -4.80 -14.46
CA GLU A 170 -3.04 -5.15 -13.27
C GLU A 170 -1.71 -5.79 -13.71
N THR A 171 -0.82 -4.94 -14.24
CA THR A 171 0.41 -5.43 -14.88
C THR A 171 1.51 -5.68 -13.86
N TRP A 172 1.99 -6.91 -13.80
CA TRP A 172 3.16 -7.33 -13.05
C TRP A 172 4.37 -7.36 -13.98
N LEU A 173 5.43 -6.66 -13.58
CA LEU A 173 6.67 -6.51 -14.34
C LEU A 173 7.81 -7.13 -13.55
N SER A 174 8.52 -8.07 -14.14
CA SER A 174 9.82 -8.49 -13.64
C SER A 174 10.82 -7.32 -13.69
N ALA A 175 11.95 -7.46 -13.01
CA ALA A 175 12.98 -6.42 -13.01
C ALA A 175 13.41 -6.00 -14.43
N GLN A 176 13.58 -6.97 -15.33
CA GLN A 176 13.99 -6.69 -16.71
C GLN A 176 12.87 -6.02 -17.51
N GLU A 177 11.62 -6.47 -17.40
CA GLU A 177 10.48 -5.85 -18.08
C GLU A 177 10.26 -4.41 -17.61
N ALA A 178 10.46 -4.12 -16.31
CA ALA A 178 10.37 -2.75 -15.79
C ALA A 178 11.46 -1.84 -16.39
N VAL A 179 12.67 -2.35 -16.59
CA VAL A 179 13.75 -1.64 -17.28
C VAL A 179 13.43 -1.44 -18.75
N ASP A 180 12.95 -2.48 -19.43
CA ASP A 180 12.65 -2.45 -20.88
C ASP A 180 11.58 -1.40 -21.23
N ILE A 181 10.62 -1.16 -20.32
CA ILE A 181 9.58 -0.14 -20.51
C ILE A 181 9.92 1.22 -19.85
N GLY A 182 11.08 1.34 -19.18
CA GLY A 182 11.59 2.59 -18.61
C GLY A 182 11.06 2.96 -17.23
N LEU A 183 10.37 2.05 -16.51
CA LEU A 183 9.94 2.29 -15.13
C LEU A 183 11.07 2.06 -14.11
N ALA A 184 12.05 1.23 -14.43
CA ALA A 184 13.29 1.08 -13.69
C ALA A 184 14.49 1.46 -14.56
N ASP A 185 15.60 1.83 -13.93
CA ASP A 185 16.80 2.28 -14.62
C ASP A 185 17.82 1.14 -14.82
N ALA A 186 17.83 0.16 -13.90
CA ALA A 186 18.71 -0.99 -13.99
C ALA A 186 18.22 -2.20 -13.19
N VAL A 187 18.63 -3.40 -13.61
CA VAL A 187 18.62 -4.59 -12.76
C VAL A 187 19.91 -4.60 -11.94
N SER A 188 19.82 -4.64 -10.61
CA SER A 188 20.99 -4.62 -9.73
C SER A 188 21.77 -5.93 -9.81
N GLU A 189 23.08 -5.89 -9.57
CA GLU A 189 23.91 -7.09 -9.56
C GLU A 189 23.70 -7.97 -8.30
N GLN A 190 23.13 -7.41 -7.24
CA GLN A 190 22.98 -8.06 -5.94
C GLN A 190 21.56 -8.61 -5.76
N ALA A 191 21.46 -9.94 -5.63
CA ALA A 191 20.22 -10.57 -5.16
C ALA A 191 20.03 -10.31 -3.66
N VAL A 192 18.81 -9.98 -3.25
CA VAL A 192 18.46 -9.77 -1.84
C VAL A 192 18.32 -11.12 -1.13
N LYS A 193 19.11 -11.33 -0.06
CA LYS A 193 19.18 -12.62 0.64
C LYS A 193 17.96 -12.94 1.51
N ASN A 194 17.07 -12.00 1.82
CA ASN A 194 15.94 -12.18 2.74
C ASN A 194 14.75 -11.29 2.34
N ALA A 195 14.15 -11.53 1.18
CA ALA A 195 12.88 -10.89 0.84
C ALA A 195 11.77 -11.46 1.74
N VAL A 196 11.07 -10.61 2.49
CA VAL A 196 9.87 -11.00 3.23
C VAL A 196 8.78 -11.37 2.22
N ALA A 197 8.20 -12.56 2.36
CA ALA A 197 7.07 -12.97 1.52
C ALA A 197 5.80 -12.26 2.00
N TRP A 198 5.20 -11.47 1.12
CA TRP A 198 3.95 -10.76 1.37
C TRP A 198 2.74 -11.58 0.96
N ASP A 199 1.62 -11.41 1.64
CA ASP A 199 0.33 -11.88 1.16
C ASP A 199 -0.15 -10.94 0.03
N LEU A 200 -0.11 -11.43 -1.19
CA LEU A 200 -0.54 -10.73 -2.40
C LEU A 200 -1.94 -11.15 -2.86
N SER A 201 -2.69 -11.90 -2.06
CA SER A 201 -4.02 -12.43 -2.42
C SER A 201 -5.10 -11.36 -2.68
N ALA A 202 -4.80 -10.09 -2.39
CA ALA A 202 -5.65 -8.95 -2.75
C ALA A 202 -5.61 -8.63 -4.25
N TYR A 203 -4.56 -9.04 -4.94
CA TYR A 203 -4.34 -8.80 -6.36
C TYR A 203 -4.90 -9.93 -7.23
N GLU A 204 -5.21 -9.65 -8.52
CA GLU A 204 -5.86 -10.61 -9.41
C GLU A 204 -4.90 -11.65 -9.97
N ALA A 205 -3.68 -11.23 -10.32
CA ALA A 205 -2.70 -12.08 -10.98
C ALA A 205 -1.27 -11.99 -10.36
N PRO A 206 -1.12 -12.17 -9.03
CA PRO A 206 0.20 -12.08 -8.42
C PRO A 206 1.12 -13.17 -8.94
N PRO A 207 2.44 -12.91 -9.09
CA PRO A 207 3.40 -13.93 -9.45
C PRO A 207 3.36 -15.07 -8.43
N ALA A 208 3.49 -16.33 -8.90
CA ALA A 208 3.52 -17.50 -8.05
C ALA A 208 4.79 -17.46 -7.17
N MET A 209 4.63 -17.02 -5.95
CA MET A 209 5.64 -17.10 -4.90
C MET A 209 5.44 -18.43 -4.17
N GLY A 210 6.52 -19.19 -3.97
CA GLY A 210 6.44 -20.43 -3.19
C GLY A 210 5.76 -20.16 -1.84
N GLU A 211 4.71 -20.92 -1.51
CA GLU A 211 3.99 -20.75 -0.25
C GLU A 211 4.94 -20.91 0.93
N PRO A 212 4.91 -19.99 1.92
CA PRO A 212 5.52 -20.28 3.22
C PRO A 212 4.71 -21.39 3.88
N ALA A 213 5.36 -22.47 4.28
CA ALA A 213 4.77 -23.73 4.74
C ALA A 213 3.87 -23.65 6.00
N GLU A 214 3.60 -22.48 6.56
CA GLU A 214 2.87 -22.30 7.85
C GLU A 214 1.59 -21.46 7.78
N VAL A 215 1.11 -21.04 6.59
CA VAL A 215 0.03 -20.05 6.49
C VAL A 215 -1.39 -20.63 6.61
N ALA A 216 -1.57 -21.92 6.42
CA ALA A 216 -2.91 -22.54 6.41
C ALA A 216 -3.60 -22.52 7.79
N ASP A 217 -2.87 -22.65 8.88
CA ASP A 217 -3.43 -22.73 10.25
C ASP A 217 -3.75 -21.32 10.84
N LEU A 218 -2.99 -20.30 10.47
CA LEU A 218 -3.22 -18.91 10.92
C LEU A 218 -4.47 -18.28 10.31
N ALA A 219 -4.81 -18.64 9.08
CA ALA A 219 -5.99 -18.10 8.38
C ALA A 219 -7.32 -18.44 9.08
N ALA A 220 -7.43 -19.61 9.68
CA ALA A 220 -8.61 -20.05 10.40
C ALA A 220 -8.80 -19.27 11.73
N GLY A 221 -7.71 -19.01 12.45
CA GLY A 221 -7.73 -18.25 13.70
C GLY A 221 -8.09 -16.78 13.55
N VAL A 222 -7.56 -16.14 12.50
CA VAL A 222 -7.82 -14.70 12.22
C VAL A 222 -9.26 -14.46 11.75
N SER A 223 -9.83 -15.35 10.92
CA SER A 223 -11.26 -15.27 10.53
C SER A 223 -12.18 -15.30 11.74
N ALA A 224 -11.92 -16.21 12.69
CA ALA A 224 -12.74 -16.33 13.92
C ALA A 224 -12.62 -15.09 14.82
N THR A 225 -11.43 -14.49 14.90
CA THR A 225 -11.20 -13.27 15.71
C THR A 225 -11.87 -12.04 15.09
N ILE A 226 -11.84 -11.90 13.76
CA ILE A 226 -12.49 -10.79 13.04
C ILE A 226 -14.02 -10.93 13.16
N GLU A 227 -14.57 -12.13 13.00
CA GLU A 227 -16.01 -12.38 13.18
C GLU A 227 -16.44 -12.07 14.62
N ALA A 228 -15.71 -12.52 15.62
CA ALA A 228 -16.00 -12.23 17.04
C ALA A 228 -15.92 -10.73 17.36
N THR A 229 -14.96 -10.00 16.78
CA THR A 229 -14.81 -8.55 16.98
C THR A 229 -15.94 -7.77 16.29
N TYR A 230 -16.36 -8.20 15.10
CA TYR A 230 -17.48 -7.61 14.36
C TYR A 230 -18.81 -7.84 15.06
N ASP A 231 -19.03 -9.05 15.58
CA ASP A 231 -20.22 -9.40 16.33
C ASP A 231 -20.30 -8.65 17.67
N ALA A 232 -19.17 -8.46 18.35
CA ALA A 232 -19.10 -7.67 19.58
C ALA A 232 -19.39 -6.17 19.33
N ALA A 233 -18.87 -5.60 18.24
CA ALA A 233 -19.14 -4.22 17.85
C ALA A 233 -20.61 -4.00 17.49
N ASN A 234 -21.21 -4.90 16.71
CA ASN A 234 -22.64 -4.86 16.37
C ASN A 234 -23.54 -5.02 17.60
N ALA A 235 -23.18 -5.89 18.53
CA ALA A 235 -23.92 -6.07 19.79
C ALA A 235 -23.88 -4.80 20.66
N ALA A 236 -22.73 -4.11 20.71
CA ALA A 236 -22.58 -2.85 21.45
C ALA A 236 -23.41 -1.71 20.82
N GLU A 237 -23.42 -1.61 19.49
CA GLU A 237 -24.27 -0.63 18.77
C GLU A 237 -25.76 -0.89 18.99
N GLU A 238 -26.20 -2.14 18.89
CA GLU A 238 -27.59 -2.52 19.14
C GLU A 238 -28.00 -2.22 20.59
N GLN A 239 -27.12 -2.46 21.55
CA GLN A 239 -27.36 -2.13 22.96
C GLN A 239 -27.49 -0.61 23.18
N GLN A 240 -26.64 0.21 22.55
CA GLN A 240 -26.74 1.67 22.58
C GLN A 240 -28.04 2.16 21.92
N ARG A 241 -28.43 1.57 20.80
CA ARG A 241 -29.68 1.88 20.10
C ARG A 241 -30.90 1.58 20.96
N ARG A 242 -30.93 0.41 21.62
CA ARG A 242 -32.01 0.04 22.56
C ARG A 242 -32.07 0.97 23.77
N ALA A 243 -30.92 1.36 24.32
CA ALA A 243 -30.86 2.32 25.42
C ALA A 243 -31.42 3.70 25.02
N ARG A 244 -31.05 4.20 23.80
CA ARG A 244 -31.60 5.44 23.26
C ARG A 244 -33.12 5.39 23.05
N ILE A 245 -33.64 4.30 22.50
CA ILE A 245 -35.09 4.09 22.31
C ILE A 245 -35.82 4.06 23.64
N SER A 246 -35.28 3.37 24.66
CA SER A 246 -35.85 3.35 26.03
C SER A 246 -35.86 4.74 26.67
N ALA A 247 -34.77 5.51 26.53
CA ALA A 247 -34.70 6.87 27.05
C ALA A 247 -35.72 7.81 26.40
N LEU A 248 -35.93 7.66 25.07
CA LEU A 248 -36.96 8.42 24.36
C LEU A 248 -38.38 8.06 24.77
N ARG A 249 -38.66 6.76 25.01
CA ARG A 249 -39.97 6.31 25.50
C ARG A 249 -40.28 6.80 26.93
N LEU A 250 -39.27 6.82 27.80
CA LEU A 250 -39.45 7.37 29.16
C LEU A 250 -39.73 8.89 29.13
N ARG A 251 -39.14 9.64 28.19
CA ARG A 251 -39.44 11.09 28.01
C ARG A 251 -40.84 11.35 27.47
N SER A 252 -41.40 10.44 26.65
CA SER A 252 -42.78 10.59 26.12
C SER A 252 -43.88 10.21 27.08
N ILE A 253 -43.56 9.53 28.21
CA ILE A 253 -44.50 9.17 29.25
C ILE A 253 -44.52 10.23 30.37
N ALA A 254 -43.50 11.09 30.44
CA ALA A 254 -43.34 12.14 31.46
C ALA A 254 -43.78 13.55 30.98
N ALA A 255 -44.33 13.66 29.78
CA ALA A 255 -44.95 14.85 29.19
C ALA A 255 -46.44 14.63 28.99
#